data_590fa0f87e35283b1cbb8fac2c57b895
#
_entry.id   590fa0f87e35283b1cbb8fac2c57b895
#
_cell.length_a   1.000
_cell.length_b   1.000
_cell.length_c   1.000
_cell.angle_alpha   90.00
_cell.angle_beta   90.00
_cell.angle_gamma   90.00
#
_symmetry.space_group_name_H-M   'P 1'
#
loop_
_entity.id
_entity.type
_entity.pdbx_description
1 polymer ?
#
loop_
_entity_poly.entity_id
_entity_poly.type
_entity_poly.pdbx_seq_one_letter_code
_entity_poly.pdbx_strand_id
1 'polypeptide(L)'
;MTDYLTSGEGASKPGYLVLLRHGQTAWSVSGQYTGRTDVPLNEEGRRQALEGGKRLRGAFPDGFGRGHIFSSPLRRARETAQLAGYSDFETLDDLMEWDYGPAEGRRREEVGAVLGHDWCVWDEGPEVLPARMQGDWVCTLPDSGKVDVHSGAGETVDEAAARARRVIGKVTPLMLAGHNVLLVAHAHILRIVTTQWLRADPHSGRFLRLDTAHHSVLGYYKDDPVIIHWNI
;
A
#
# COMPACT_ATOMS: atom_id res chain seq x y z
N MET A 1 6.58 -22.49 19.06
CA MET A 1 5.65 -21.40 18.83
C MET A 1 4.98 -21.11 20.16
N THR A 2 5.47 -20.13 20.89
CA THR A 2 5.14 -19.93 22.31
C THR A 2 3.98 -18.95 22.39
N ASP A 3 2.81 -19.41 22.85
CA ASP A 3 1.64 -18.57 23.14
C ASP A 3 1.94 -17.64 24.32
N TYR A 4 2.08 -16.34 24.02
CA TYR A 4 2.23 -15.28 25.02
C TYR A 4 1.00 -14.36 25.06
N LEU A 5 -0.19 -14.91 25.16
CA LEU A 5 -1.40 -14.11 25.35
C LEU A 5 -2.27 -14.71 26.45
N THR A 6 -2.14 -14.21 27.66
CA THR A 6 -3.15 -14.36 28.72
C THR A 6 -4.14 -13.21 28.58
N SER A 7 -5.24 -13.45 27.86
CA SER A 7 -6.41 -12.56 27.87
C SER A 7 -7.31 -12.94 29.02
N GLY A 8 -7.93 -11.93 29.67
CA GLY A 8 -9.01 -12.14 30.63
C GLY A 8 -10.16 -12.94 30.00
N GLU A 9 -10.80 -13.76 30.80
CA GLU A 9 -11.91 -14.62 30.41
C GLU A 9 -13.04 -13.81 29.75
N GLY A 10 -13.36 -14.09 28.48
CA GLY A 10 -14.57 -13.65 27.82
C GLY A 10 -14.43 -12.72 26.61
N ALA A 11 -13.27 -12.11 26.33
CA ALA A 11 -13.06 -11.30 25.13
C ALA A 11 -12.41 -12.13 24.00
N SER A 12 -13.00 -12.12 22.79
CA SER A 12 -12.36 -12.73 21.64
C SER A 12 -11.01 -12.05 21.37
N LYS A 13 -9.98 -12.86 21.05
CA LYS A 13 -8.66 -12.31 20.66
C LYS A 13 -8.83 -11.46 19.43
N PRO A 14 -8.28 -10.22 19.39
CA PRO A 14 -8.33 -9.40 18.20
C PRO A 14 -7.74 -10.10 16.98
N GLY A 15 -8.35 -9.92 15.82
CA GLY A 15 -7.81 -10.38 14.53
C GLY A 15 -6.61 -9.57 14.07
N TYR A 16 -6.04 -9.98 12.95
CA TYR A 16 -4.89 -9.34 12.33
C TYR A 16 -5.29 -8.39 11.21
N LEU A 17 -4.53 -7.32 11.04
CA LEU A 17 -4.55 -6.48 9.85
C LEU A 17 -3.42 -6.94 8.92
N VAL A 18 -3.82 -7.51 7.79
CA VAL A 18 -2.91 -8.04 6.78
C VAL A 18 -2.80 -7.05 5.62
N LEU A 19 -1.59 -6.66 5.28
CA LEU A 19 -1.27 -5.72 4.22
C LEU A 19 -0.65 -6.49 3.05
N LEU A 20 -1.19 -6.36 1.84
CA LEU A 20 -0.63 -6.94 0.62
C LEU A 20 -0.32 -5.82 -0.37
N ARG A 21 0.94 -5.65 -0.75
CA ARG A 21 1.33 -4.75 -1.83
C ARG A 21 1.00 -5.39 -3.17
N HIS A 22 0.56 -4.58 -4.15
CA HIS A 22 0.36 -5.03 -5.52
C HIS A 22 1.61 -5.67 -6.14
N GLY A 23 1.43 -6.54 -7.14
CA GLY A 23 2.49 -7.15 -7.93
C GLY A 23 3.27 -6.15 -8.77
N GLN A 24 4.33 -6.60 -9.42
CA GLN A 24 5.22 -5.77 -10.23
C GLN A 24 4.48 -5.07 -11.39
N THR A 25 4.91 -3.83 -11.68
CA THR A 25 4.50 -3.04 -12.84
C THR A 25 5.75 -2.58 -13.60
N ALA A 26 5.59 -2.08 -14.83
CA ALA A 26 6.71 -1.52 -15.59
C ALA A 26 7.44 -0.41 -14.81
N TRP A 27 6.69 0.46 -14.13
CA TRP A 27 7.26 1.57 -13.38
C TRP A 27 7.88 1.17 -12.04
N SER A 28 7.37 0.10 -11.39
CA SER A 28 8.05 -0.42 -10.20
C SER A 28 9.41 -1.05 -10.53
N VAL A 29 9.61 -1.52 -11.77
CA VAL A 29 10.91 -2.00 -12.25
C VAL A 29 11.85 -0.85 -12.60
N SER A 30 11.35 0.17 -13.31
CA SER A 30 12.15 1.29 -13.77
C SER A 30 12.45 2.33 -12.68
N GLY A 31 11.77 2.24 -11.51
CA GLY A 31 11.93 3.19 -10.40
C GLY A 31 11.16 4.50 -10.59
N GLN A 32 10.19 4.54 -11.50
CA GLN A 32 9.33 5.70 -11.70
C GLN A 32 8.25 5.79 -10.61
N TYR A 33 7.99 7.00 -10.13
CA TYR A 33 6.92 7.25 -9.18
C TYR A 33 5.57 6.88 -9.79
N THR A 34 4.84 5.98 -9.12
CA THR A 34 3.56 5.41 -9.57
C THR A 34 2.51 5.65 -8.49
N GLY A 35 1.96 6.83 -8.43
CA GLY A 35 0.90 7.19 -7.49
C GLY A 35 -0.49 6.92 -8.08
N ARG A 36 -1.11 7.97 -8.61
CA ARG A 36 -2.48 7.93 -9.16
C ARG A 36 -2.54 7.41 -10.59
N THR A 37 -1.44 7.46 -11.33
CA THR A 37 -1.36 6.86 -12.68
C THR A 37 -1.69 5.38 -12.62
N ASP A 38 -2.67 4.95 -13.43
CA ASP A 38 -3.21 3.57 -13.34
C ASP A 38 -2.41 2.59 -14.21
N VAL A 39 -1.11 2.42 -13.86
CA VAL A 39 -0.20 1.48 -14.51
C VAL A 39 -0.61 0.04 -14.16
N PRO A 40 -0.83 -0.85 -15.17
CA PRO A 40 -1.23 -2.24 -14.95
C PRO A 40 -0.07 -3.10 -14.43
N LEU A 41 -0.40 -4.29 -13.92
CA LEU A 41 0.60 -5.33 -13.66
C LEU A 41 1.27 -5.76 -14.98
N ASN A 42 2.58 -6.01 -14.93
CA ASN A 42 3.26 -6.75 -15.98
C ASN A 42 3.09 -8.27 -15.77
N GLU A 43 3.63 -9.09 -16.67
CA GLU A 43 3.51 -10.56 -16.57
C GLU A 43 4.09 -11.10 -15.26
N GLU A 44 5.26 -10.61 -14.87
CA GLU A 44 5.89 -10.99 -13.59
C GLU A 44 5.04 -10.59 -12.40
N GLY A 45 4.42 -9.40 -12.43
CA GLY A 45 3.50 -8.95 -11.36
C GLY A 45 2.29 -9.85 -11.19
N ARG A 46 1.74 -10.38 -12.29
CA ARG A 46 0.65 -11.37 -12.24
C ARG A 46 1.11 -12.67 -11.61
N ARG A 47 2.29 -13.17 -12.00
CA ARG A 47 2.90 -14.35 -11.38
C ARG A 47 3.14 -14.14 -9.89
N GLN A 48 3.70 -12.98 -9.50
CA GLN A 48 3.92 -12.62 -8.10
C GLN A 48 2.61 -12.57 -7.29
N ALA A 49 1.53 -12.05 -7.87
CA ALA A 49 0.23 -11.99 -7.22
C ALA A 49 -0.34 -13.39 -6.93
N LEU A 50 -0.21 -14.33 -7.87
CA LEU A 50 -0.60 -15.73 -7.68
C LEU A 50 0.19 -16.39 -6.54
N GLU A 51 1.51 -16.18 -6.49
CA GLU A 51 2.37 -16.72 -5.43
C GLU A 51 2.10 -16.04 -4.08
N GLY A 52 1.88 -14.72 -4.06
CA GLY A 52 1.45 -14.00 -2.86
C GLY A 52 0.15 -14.56 -2.27
N GLY A 53 -0.81 -14.87 -3.14
CA GLY A 53 -2.06 -15.54 -2.74
C GLY A 53 -1.85 -16.92 -2.13
N LYS A 54 -0.91 -17.72 -2.64
CA LYS A 54 -0.56 -19.03 -2.05
C LYS A 54 0.04 -18.85 -0.64
N ARG A 55 0.96 -17.85 -0.47
CA ARG A 55 1.54 -17.54 0.85
C ARG A 55 0.48 -17.11 1.84
N LEU A 56 -0.45 -16.22 1.41
CA LEU A 56 -1.54 -15.76 2.28
C LEU A 56 -2.45 -16.92 2.71
N ARG A 57 -2.85 -17.81 1.80
CA ARG A 57 -3.67 -18.98 2.17
C ARG A 57 -2.94 -19.94 3.11
N GLY A 58 -1.62 -20.08 2.98
CA GLY A 58 -0.81 -20.86 3.91
C GLY A 58 -0.74 -20.23 5.31
N ALA A 59 -0.66 -18.89 5.39
CA ALA A 59 -0.60 -18.15 6.65
C ALA A 59 -1.98 -17.97 7.30
N PHE A 60 -3.04 -17.87 6.49
CA PHE A 60 -4.42 -17.64 6.90
C PHE A 60 -5.34 -18.68 6.24
N PRO A 61 -5.31 -19.95 6.71
CA PRO A 61 -6.07 -21.04 6.07
C PRO A 61 -7.60 -20.84 6.11
N ASP A 62 -8.11 -20.17 7.15
CA ASP A 62 -9.53 -19.79 7.27
C ASP A 62 -9.90 -18.59 6.38
N GLY A 63 -8.91 -17.96 5.74
CA GLY A 63 -9.09 -16.82 4.86
C GLY A 63 -9.52 -15.54 5.57
N PHE A 64 -10.22 -14.68 4.81
CA PHE A 64 -10.78 -13.43 5.29
C PHE A 64 -12.29 -13.44 5.04
N GLY A 65 -13.04 -13.07 6.06
CA GLY A 65 -14.51 -13.06 5.99
C GLY A 65 -15.04 -12.07 4.93
N ARG A 66 -16.29 -12.29 4.53
CA ARG A 66 -16.99 -11.36 3.64
C ARG A 66 -17.07 -9.97 4.27
N GLY A 67 -16.74 -8.91 3.49
CA GLY A 67 -16.68 -7.54 4.01
C GLY A 67 -15.42 -7.22 4.82
N HIS A 68 -14.43 -8.12 4.86
CA HIS A 68 -13.16 -7.93 5.57
C HIS A 68 -11.96 -7.77 4.61
N ILE A 69 -12.21 -7.62 3.32
CA ILE A 69 -11.20 -7.43 2.29
C ILE A 69 -11.42 -6.08 1.62
N PHE A 70 -10.40 -5.25 1.62
CA PHE A 70 -10.43 -3.92 1.03
C PHE A 70 -9.28 -3.76 0.04
N SER A 71 -9.54 -3.14 -1.09
CA SER A 71 -8.53 -2.87 -2.11
C SER A 71 -8.51 -1.39 -2.51
N SER A 72 -7.34 -0.90 -2.87
CA SER A 72 -7.25 0.32 -3.66
C SER A 72 -8.06 0.17 -4.96
N PRO A 73 -8.74 1.22 -5.47
CA PRO A 73 -9.46 1.17 -6.74
C PRO A 73 -8.53 1.06 -7.95
N LEU A 74 -7.22 1.34 -7.81
CA LEU A 74 -6.26 1.28 -8.92
C LEU A 74 -6.09 -0.16 -9.42
N ARG A 75 -6.07 -0.31 -10.76
CA ARG A 75 -6.11 -1.59 -11.46
C ARG A 75 -5.08 -2.60 -10.95
N ARG A 76 -3.83 -2.19 -10.72
CA ARG A 76 -2.76 -3.07 -10.23
C ARG A 76 -3.07 -3.71 -8.86
N ALA A 77 -3.75 -2.99 -7.96
CA ALA A 77 -4.13 -3.53 -6.65
C ALA A 77 -5.33 -4.49 -6.77
N ARG A 78 -6.36 -4.10 -7.52
CA ARG A 78 -7.54 -4.93 -7.76
C ARG A 78 -7.18 -6.24 -8.47
N GLU A 79 -6.36 -6.17 -9.52
CA GLU A 79 -5.88 -7.35 -10.25
C GLU A 79 -5.03 -8.25 -9.34
N THR A 80 -4.21 -7.66 -8.47
CA THR A 80 -3.46 -8.42 -7.45
C THR A 80 -4.40 -9.15 -6.49
N ALA A 81 -5.43 -8.48 -5.95
CA ALA A 81 -6.40 -9.11 -5.06
C ALA A 81 -7.08 -10.30 -5.74
N GLN A 82 -7.56 -10.14 -6.98
CA GLN A 82 -8.23 -11.18 -7.76
C GLN A 82 -7.31 -12.39 -8.01
N LEU A 83 -6.08 -12.15 -8.47
CA LEU A 83 -5.09 -13.21 -8.73
C LEU A 83 -4.64 -13.90 -7.44
N ALA A 84 -4.60 -13.19 -6.33
CA ALA A 84 -4.34 -13.78 -5.01
C ALA A 84 -5.51 -14.67 -4.51
N GLY A 85 -6.65 -14.68 -5.21
CA GLY A 85 -7.82 -15.51 -4.89
C GLY A 85 -8.91 -14.78 -4.11
N TYR A 86 -8.85 -13.45 -4.04
CA TYR A 86 -9.81 -12.61 -3.34
C TYR A 86 -10.53 -11.71 -4.34
N SER A 87 -11.74 -12.09 -4.75
CA SER A 87 -12.55 -11.34 -5.73
C SER A 87 -13.71 -10.55 -5.10
N ASP A 88 -14.12 -10.90 -3.87
CA ASP A 88 -15.17 -10.20 -3.12
C ASP A 88 -14.53 -9.20 -2.15
N PHE A 89 -14.23 -7.99 -2.63
CA PHE A 89 -13.63 -6.92 -1.86
C PHE A 89 -14.35 -5.59 -2.09
N GLU A 90 -14.31 -4.72 -1.08
CA GLU A 90 -14.70 -3.32 -1.19
C GLU A 90 -13.52 -2.47 -1.64
N THR A 91 -13.74 -1.52 -2.57
CA THR A 91 -12.71 -0.55 -2.94
C THR A 91 -12.77 0.68 -2.03
N LEU A 92 -11.60 1.13 -1.57
CA LEU A 92 -11.45 2.33 -0.77
C LEU A 92 -10.48 3.30 -1.45
N ASP A 93 -10.94 4.52 -1.76
CA ASP A 93 -10.10 5.57 -2.33
C ASP A 93 -8.95 5.95 -1.38
N ASP A 94 -9.17 5.86 -0.08
CA ASP A 94 -8.17 6.08 0.95
C ASP A 94 -6.99 5.08 0.89
N LEU A 95 -7.12 3.98 0.14
CA LEU A 95 -6.05 3.01 -0.14
C LEU A 95 -5.29 3.29 -1.44
N MET A 96 -5.65 4.31 -2.23
CA MET A 96 -4.83 4.70 -3.37
C MET A 96 -3.41 5.04 -2.93
N GLU A 97 -2.44 4.86 -3.82
CA GLU A 97 -1.04 5.20 -3.52
C GLU A 97 -0.92 6.71 -3.21
N TRP A 98 0.16 7.11 -2.59
CA TRP A 98 0.51 8.50 -2.40
C TRP A 98 0.48 9.23 -3.74
N ASP A 99 -0.17 10.38 -3.80
CA ASP A 99 -0.22 11.22 -4.99
C ASP A 99 1.11 11.99 -5.10
N TYR A 100 1.92 11.61 -6.07
CA TYR A 100 3.22 12.25 -6.27
C TYR A 100 3.15 13.50 -7.15
N GLY A 101 1.95 13.89 -7.59
CA GLY A 101 1.75 15.09 -8.40
C GLY A 101 2.69 15.15 -9.60
N PRO A 102 3.47 16.23 -9.73
CA PRO A 102 4.37 16.41 -10.87
C PRO A 102 5.49 15.36 -10.97
N ALA A 103 5.75 14.56 -9.95
CA ALA A 103 6.75 13.48 -10.01
C ALA A 103 6.21 12.20 -10.67
N GLU A 104 4.91 12.07 -10.90
CA GLU A 104 4.32 10.88 -11.55
C GLU A 104 5.03 10.54 -12.87
N GLY A 105 5.38 9.28 -13.03
CA GLY A 105 6.07 8.78 -14.21
C GLY A 105 7.55 9.17 -14.33
N ARG A 106 8.10 9.91 -13.39
CA ARG A 106 9.52 10.29 -13.35
C ARG A 106 10.28 9.49 -12.32
N ARG A 107 11.58 9.33 -12.55
CA ARG A 107 12.50 8.76 -11.57
C ARG A 107 12.99 9.85 -10.61
N ARG A 108 13.51 9.43 -9.45
CA ARG A 108 14.09 10.33 -8.46
C ARG A 108 15.17 11.25 -9.05
N GLU A 109 16.06 10.69 -9.87
CA GLU A 109 17.16 11.43 -10.51
C GLU A 109 16.64 12.50 -11.48
N GLU A 110 15.54 12.19 -12.21
CA GLU A 110 14.92 13.15 -13.13
C GLU A 110 14.28 14.32 -12.39
N VAL A 111 13.64 14.03 -11.24
CA VAL A 111 13.09 15.06 -10.35
C VAL A 111 14.23 15.90 -9.76
N GLY A 112 15.28 15.26 -9.24
CA GLY A 112 16.44 15.93 -8.67
C GLY A 112 17.17 16.83 -9.68
N ALA A 113 17.26 16.39 -10.94
CA ALA A 113 17.84 17.21 -12.01
C ALA A 113 17.06 18.53 -12.26
N VAL A 114 15.75 18.50 -12.10
CA VAL A 114 14.90 19.71 -12.24
C VAL A 114 15.06 20.65 -11.05
N LEU A 115 15.22 20.09 -9.84
CA LEU A 115 15.37 20.87 -8.60
C LEU A 115 16.80 21.36 -8.35
N GLY A 116 17.80 20.69 -8.93
CA GLY A 116 19.21 20.97 -8.70
C GLY A 116 19.78 20.35 -7.42
N HIS A 117 19.05 19.45 -6.79
CA HIS A 117 19.49 18.66 -5.62
C HIS A 117 18.82 17.29 -5.57
N ASP A 118 19.30 16.39 -4.72
CA ASP A 118 18.71 15.07 -4.53
C ASP A 118 17.40 15.17 -3.74
N TRP A 119 16.29 14.93 -4.43
CA TRP A 119 14.95 15.04 -3.86
C TRP A 119 14.51 13.72 -3.21
N CYS A 120 13.85 13.84 -2.07
CA CYS A 120 13.25 12.72 -1.36
C CYS A 120 11.78 13.03 -1.02
N VAL A 121 10.86 12.25 -1.57
CA VAL A 121 9.42 12.45 -1.33
C VAL A 121 9.03 12.40 0.14
N TRP A 122 9.77 11.66 0.96
CA TRP A 122 9.53 11.56 2.41
C TRP A 122 9.97 12.80 3.20
N ASP A 123 10.91 13.56 2.68
CA ASP A 123 11.48 14.71 3.39
C ASP A 123 10.89 16.03 2.88
N GLU A 124 10.59 16.09 1.57
CA GLU A 124 10.20 17.34 0.93
C GLU A 124 8.78 17.33 0.36
N GLY A 125 8.22 16.12 0.10
CA GLY A 125 6.91 15.99 -0.53
C GLY A 125 6.87 16.38 -2.02
N PRO A 126 5.74 16.18 -2.71
CA PRO A 126 5.56 16.64 -4.09
C PRO A 126 5.23 18.14 -4.19
N GLU A 127 4.82 18.79 -3.12
CA GLU A 127 4.41 20.18 -3.08
C GLU A 127 5.55 21.19 -3.37
N VAL A 128 6.81 20.76 -3.21
CA VAL A 128 7.98 21.59 -3.58
C VAL A 128 8.25 21.59 -5.09
N LEU A 129 7.59 20.72 -5.85
CA LEU A 129 7.85 20.54 -7.27
C LEU A 129 7.29 21.72 -8.07
N PRO A 130 8.09 22.30 -8.99
CA PRO A 130 7.68 23.49 -9.70
C PRO A 130 6.55 23.21 -10.70
N ALA A 131 5.65 24.18 -10.85
CA ALA A 131 4.48 24.09 -11.75
C ALA A 131 4.84 23.74 -13.21
N ARG A 132 6.06 24.07 -13.68
CA ARG A 132 6.53 23.67 -15.02
C ARG A 132 6.67 22.16 -15.22
N MET A 133 6.65 21.38 -14.15
CA MET A 133 6.63 19.90 -14.22
C MET A 133 5.20 19.33 -14.35
N GLN A 134 4.18 20.16 -14.09
CA GLN A 134 2.79 19.76 -14.27
C GLN A 134 2.44 19.76 -15.76
N GLY A 135 1.42 18.99 -16.10
CA GLY A 135 0.83 18.90 -17.42
C GLY A 135 0.49 17.47 -17.78
N ASP A 136 -0.53 17.33 -18.61
CA ASP A 136 -0.96 16.03 -19.12
C ASP A 136 0.07 15.49 -20.13
N TRP A 137 0.45 14.26 -19.96
CA TRP A 137 1.30 13.56 -20.92
C TRP A 137 1.01 12.06 -20.92
N VAL A 138 1.43 11.42 -21.98
CA VAL A 138 1.18 9.99 -22.22
C VAL A 138 2.51 9.25 -22.20
N CYS A 139 2.59 8.22 -21.36
CA CYS A 139 3.74 7.31 -21.33
C CYS A 139 3.43 6.03 -22.11
N THR A 140 4.38 5.58 -22.94
CA THR A 140 4.31 4.26 -23.57
C THR A 140 4.97 3.23 -22.67
N LEU A 141 4.19 2.23 -22.24
CA LEU A 141 4.66 1.12 -21.42
C LEU A 141 5.20 0.00 -22.32
N PRO A 142 6.25 -0.74 -21.93
CA PRO A 142 6.84 -1.80 -22.75
C PRO A 142 5.83 -2.86 -23.20
N ASP A 143 4.94 -3.31 -22.29
CA ASP A 143 4.10 -4.49 -22.51
C ASP A 143 2.60 -4.19 -22.45
N SER A 144 2.19 -2.94 -22.22
CA SER A 144 0.79 -2.61 -21.89
C SER A 144 0.23 -1.41 -22.67
N GLY A 145 0.95 -0.95 -23.69
CA GLY A 145 0.52 0.17 -24.53
C GLY A 145 0.74 1.53 -23.85
N LYS A 146 -0.20 2.45 -24.03
CA LYS A 146 -0.10 3.82 -23.52
C LYS A 146 -0.89 3.98 -22.23
N VAL A 147 -0.38 4.83 -21.34
CA VAL A 147 -1.07 5.27 -20.11
C VAL A 147 -1.04 6.79 -20.04
N ASP A 148 -2.19 7.37 -19.72
CA ASP A 148 -2.28 8.79 -19.38
C ASP A 148 -1.66 8.99 -17.99
N VAL A 149 -0.67 9.87 -17.92
CA VAL A 149 0.03 10.11 -16.65
C VAL A 149 -0.78 11.10 -15.85
N HIS A 150 -1.08 10.72 -14.60
CA HIS A 150 -1.80 11.61 -13.68
C HIS A 150 -1.04 12.93 -13.50
N SER A 151 -1.78 14.02 -13.53
CA SER A 151 -1.28 15.35 -13.33
C SER A 151 -2.07 16.03 -12.21
N GLY A 152 -1.37 16.67 -11.28
CA GLY A 152 -1.97 17.31 -10.13
C GLY A 152 -0.93 17.96 -9.23
N ALA A 153 -1.38 18.57 -8.14
CA ALA A 153 -0.48 19.19 -7.16
C ALA A 153 0.31 18.16 -6.35
N GLY A 154 -0.23 16.95 -6.25
CA GLY A 154 0.28 15.94 -5.32
C GLY A 154 -0.37 16.05 -3.94
N GLU A 155 0.07 15.21 -3.04
CA GLU A 155 -0.45 15.05 -1.68
C GLU A 155 0.72 15.12 -0.70
N THR A 156 0.58 15.87 0.39
CA THR A 156 1.56 15.87 1.47
C THR A 156 1.55 14.53 2.23
N VAL A 157 2.62 14.23 2.95
CA VAL A 157 2.67 13.04 3.80
C VAL A 157 1.59 13.05 4.89
N ASP A 158 1.23 14.24 5.39
CA ASP A 158 0.19 14.40 6.42
C ASP A 158 -1.23 14.14 5.87
N GLU A 159 -1.51 14.53 4.63
CA GLU A 159 -2.74 14.20 3.93
C GLU A 159 -2.84 12.70 3.69
N ALA A 160 -1.77 12.05 3.23
CA ALA A 160 -1.69 10.60 3.09
C ALA A 160 -1.87 9.89 4.46
N ALA A 161 -1.28 10.41 5.54
CA ALA A 161 -1.46 9.90 6.90
C ALA A 161 -2.92 10.08 7.38
N ALA A 162 -3.57 11.18 7.04
CA ALA A 162 -4.98 11.39 7.37
C ALA A 162 -5.88 10.33 6.70
N ARG A 163 -5.62 9.97 5.42
CA ARG A 163 -6.31 8.87 4.73
C ARG A 163 -6.05 7.53 5.42
N ALA A 164 -4.79 7.26 5.75
CA ALA A 164 -4.39 6.03 6.45
C ALA A 164 -5.13 5.88 7.80
N ARG A 165 -5.28 6.96 8.56
CA ARG A 165 -6.06 6.94 9.82
C ARG A 165 -7.54 6.61 9.59
N ARG A 166 -8.17 7.09 8.50
CA ARG A 166 -9.56 6.72 8.18
C ARG A 166 -9.68 5.24 7.86
N VAL A 167 -8.73 4.67 7.10
CA VAL A 167 -8.68 3.22 6.85
C VAL A 167 -8.57 2.45 8.17
N ILE A 168 -7.66 2.84 9.06
CA ILE A 168 -7.48 2.19 10.37
C ILE A 168 -8.77 2.29 11.18
N GLY A 169 -9.41 3.47 11.23
CA GLY A 169 -10.69 3.65 11.93
C GLY A 169 -11.81 2.73 11.41
N LYS A 170 -11.84 2.47 10.09
CA LYS A 170 -12.79 1.55 9.46
C LYS A 170 -12.53 0.09 9.82
N VAL A 171 -11.27 -0.34 9.85
CA VAL A 171 -10.93 -1.77 10.02
C VAL A 171 -10.76 -2.20 11.49
N THR A 172 -10.40 -1.29 12.38
CA THR A 172 -10.19 -1.60 13.81
C THR A 172 -11.40 -2.28 14.48
N PRO A 173 -12.65 -1.84 14.28
CA PRO A 173 -13.81 -2.53 14.87
C PRO A 173 -13.93 -3.99 14.43
N LEU A 174 -13.60 -4.31 13.17
CA LEU A 174 -13.60 -5.67 12.65
C LEU A 174 -12.53 -6.53 13.34
N MET A 175 -11.32 -5.98 13.50
CA MET A 175 -10.23 -6.65 14.19
C MET A 175 -10.57 -6.92 15.66
N LEU A 176 -11.12 -5.93 16.37
CA LEU A 176 -11.52 -6.08 17.77
C LEU A 176 -12.65 -7.09 17.96
N ALA A 177 -13.48 -7.32 16.94
CA ALA A 177 -14.47 -8.39 16.89
C ALA A 177 -13.87 -9.78 16.60
N GLY A 178 -12.53 -9.89 16.46
CA GLY A 178 -11.81 -11.14 16.23
C GLY A 178 -11.60 -11.51 14.75
N HIS A 179 -11.93 -10.60 13.82
CA HIS A 179 -11.81 -10.87 12.39
C HIS A 179 -10.48 -10.43 11.82
N ASN A 180 -9.88 -11.28 10.98
CA ASN A 180 -8.74 -10.88 10.15
C ASN A 180 -9.22 -9.99 9.00
N VAL A 181 -8.49 -8.92 8.72
CA VAL A 181 -8.77 -7.95 7.65
C VAL A 181 -7.62 -7.92 6.68
N LEU A 182 -7.92 -7.92 5.37
CA LEU A 182 -6.92 -7.80 4.29
C LEU A 182 -7.05 -6.43 3.59
N LEU A 183 -5.94 -5.71 3.50
CA LEU A 183 -5.79 -4.52 2.66
C LEU A 183 -4.87 -4.83 1.49
N VAL A 184 -5.34 -4.62 0.25
CA VAL A 184 -4.52 -4.76 -0.96
C VAL A 184 -4.29 -3.38 -1.55
N ALA A 185 -3.05 -2.91 -1.50
CA ALA A 185 -2.74 -1.53 -1.89
C ALA A 185 -1.28 -1.38 -2.39
N HIS A 186 -0.61 -0.31 -2.03
CA HIS A 186 0.65 0.12 -2.63
C HIS A 186 1.73 0.35 -1.56
N ALA A 187 2.98 0.53 -2.03
CA ALA A 187 4.11 0.56 -1.13
C ALA A 187 4.05 1.68 -0.10
N HIS A 188 3.92 2.95 -0.56
CA HIS A 188 4.02 4.08 0.36
C HIS A 188 2.79 4.19 1.25
N ILE A 189 1.58 4.05 0.71
CA ILE A 189 0.37 4.14 1.55
C ILE A 189 0.31 3.02 2.61
N LEU A 190 0.71 1.78 2.30
CA LEU A 190 0.75 0.70 3.30
C LEU A 190 1.81 0.93 4.37
N ARG A 191 2.94 1.54 4.02
CA ARG A 191 3.98 1.96 4.97
C ARG A 191 3.47 3.08 5.87
N ILE A 192 2.73 4.05 5.32
CA ILE A 192 2.06 5.12 6.08
C ILE A 192 0.96 4.54 6.98
N VAL A 193 0.12 3.62 6.47
CA VAL A 193 -0.85 2.89 7.31
C VAL A 193 -0.14 2.23 8.50
N THR A 194 1.02 1.62 8.27
CA THR A 194 1.78 0.98 9.36
C THR A 194 2.29 1.99 10.37
N THR A 195 2.82 3.15 9.94
CA THR A 195 3.24 4.18 10.90
C THR A 195 2.07 4.71 11.73
N GLN A 196 0.91 4.93 11.08
CA GLN A 196 -0.29 5.40 11.78
C GLN A 196 -0.88 4.32 12.71
N TRP A 197 -0.79 3.04 12.33
CA TRP A 197 -1.10 1.92 13.22
C TRP A 197 -0.25 1.95 14.48
N LEU A 198 1.06 2.17 14.35
CA LEU A 198 2.02 2.26 15.45
C LEU A 198 1.97 3.60 16.22
N ARG A 199 1.09 4.54 15.81
CA ARG A 199 1.02 5.90 16.37
C ARG A 199 2.34 6.65 16.23
N ALA A 200 3.10 6.38 15.16
CA ALA A 200 4.40 6.97 14.87
C ALA A 200 4.29 8.09 13.83
N ASP A 201 5.37 8.86 13.70
CA ASP A 201 5.52 9.87 12.67
C ASP A 201 5.39 9.25 11.27
N PRO A 202 4.55 9.77 10.35
CA PRO A 202 4.35 9.23 9.03
C PRO A 202 5.63 9.15 8.20
N HIS A 203 6.58 10.07 8.37
CA HIS A 203 7.88 10.05 7.71
C HIS A 203 8.70 8.79 8.04
N SER A 204 8.48 8.17 9.21
CA SER A 204 9.13 6.91 9.60
C SER A 204 8.81 5.75 8.65
N GLY A 205 7.76 5.88 7.83
CA GLY A 205 7.45 4.93 6.76
C GLY A 205 8.61 4.73 5.77
N ARG A 206 9.51 5.71 5.61
CA ARG A 206 10.71 5.59 4.75
C ARG A 206 11.60 4.39 5.12
N PHE A 207 11.59 3.97 6.37
CA PHE A 207 12.43 2.87 6.88
C PHE A 207 11.76 1.49 6.77
N LEU A 208 10.51 1.43 6.33
CA LEU A 208 9.74 0.20 6.18
C LEU A 208 9.79 -0.26 4.72
N ARG A 209 10.73 -1.14 4.35
CA ARG A 209 10.76 -1.72 3.00
C ARG A 209 9.57 -2.68 2.82
N LEU A 210 8.87 -2.58 1.68
CA LEU A 210 7.77 -3.48 1.31
C LEU A 210 7.88 -3.81 -0.18
N ASP A 211 8.17 -5.06 -0.50
CA ASP A 211 8.37 -5.53 -1.87
C ASP A 211 7.05 -5.87 -2.57
N THR A 212 7.04 -5.97 -3.91
CA THR A 212 5.85 -6.28 -4.71
C THR A 212 5.29 -7.67 -4.38
N ALA A 213 3.97 -7.77 -4.22
CA ALA A 213 3.23 -8.96 -3.82
C ALA A 213 3.69 -9.61 -2.50
N HIS A 214 4.45 -8.88 -1.68
CA HIS A 214 4.74 -9.27 -0.30
C HIS A 214 3.65 -8.78 0.62
N HIS A 215 3.46 -9.53 1.71
CA HIS A 215 2.50 -9.16 2.74
C HIS A 215 3.18 -8.85 4.08
N SER A 216 2.47 -8.11 4.91
CA SER A 216 2.85 -7.81 6.28
C SER A 216 1.65 -8.02 7.19
N VAL A 217 1.91 -8.31 8.45
CA VAL A 217 0.87 -8.61 9.45
C VAL A 217 1.04 -7.65 10.61
N LEU A 218 0.01 -6.88 10.88
CA LEU A 218 -0.10 -6.00 12.03
C LEU A 218 -1.10 -6.61 13.02
N GLY A 219 -0.93 -6.33 14.29
CA GLY A 219 -1.81 -6.84 15.33
C GLY A 219 -1.59 -6.15 16.65
N TYR A 220 -2.06 -6.77 17.72
CA TYR A 220 -1.87 -6.28 19.07
C TYR A 220 -0.96 -7.23 19.87
N TYR A 221 -0.08 -6.64 20.66
CA TYR A 221 0.64 -7.34 21.74
C TYR A 221 0.21 -6.70 23.06
N LYS A 222 -0.53 -7.45 23.86
CA LYS A 222 -1.33 -6.88 24.93
C LYS A 222 -2.29 -5.86 24.35
N ASP A 223 -2.20 -4.59 24.75
CA ASP A 223 -3.04 -3.49 24.22
C ASP A 223 -2.31 -2.59 23.23
N ASP A 224 -1.04 -2.88 22.95
CA ASP A 224 -0.21 -2.07 22.05
C ASP A 224 -0.33 -2.55 20.60
N PRO A 225 -0.51 -1.63 19.63
CA PRO A 225 -0.44 -1.94 18.21
C PRO A 225 1.01 -2.24 17.82
N VAL A 226 1.22 -3.39 17.17
CA VAL A 226 2.56 -3.87 16.80
C VAL A 226 2.62 -4.38 15.38
N ILE A 227 3.83 -4.51 14.84
CA ILE A 227 4.13 -5.31 13.64
C ILE A 227 4.41 -6.74 14.10
N ILE A 228 3.63 -7.70 13.62
CA ILE A 228 3.83 -9.14 13.89
C ILE A 228 4.83 -9.71 12.89
N HIS A 229 4.61 -9.41 11.60
CA HIS A 229 5.50 -9.81 10.51
C HIS A 229 5.60 -8.69 9.48
N TRP A 230 6.78 -8.55 8.85
CA TRP A 230 7.00 -7.52 7.85
C TRP A 230 7.68 -8.06 6.60
N ASN A 231 7.10 -7.76 5.43
CA ASN A 231 7.66 -8.02 4.10
C ASN A 231 7.97 -9.52 3.84
N ILE A 232 6.96 -10.39 3.97
CA ILE A 232 7.05 -11.85 3.80
C ILE A 232 6.60 -12.25 2.39
#